data_c439de6838eda3540b723f88bd5461a6
#
_entry.id   c439de6838eda3540b723f88bd5461a6
#
_cell.length_a   1.000
_cell.length_b   1.000
_cell.length_c   1.000
_cell.angle_alpha   90.00
_cell.angle_beta   90.00
_cell.angle_gamma   90.00
#
_symmetry.space_group_name_H-M   'P 1'
#
loop_
_entity.id
_entity.type
_entity.pdbx_description
1 polymer ?
#
loop_
_entity_poly.entity_id
_entity_poly.type
_entity_poly.pdbx_seq_one_letter_code
_entity_poly.pdbx_strand_id
1 'polypeptide(L)'
;MASEFELIDLFEGIGSEYYKENGVIIPPGDDCAIIDLSQPIITSVDASVAGVHFPLDANSEDIAYRSIAVALSDLAAMGCNPRAFSLSVTSPETNIDWYKRFALGTKEIAEKYKISLIGGDVTKGPMNINVIVYGTAYKSKVLKRSEAKVGDFICISSQVGRAAKGLSEWLSGNTNSIFVRDYLKPIPKFELGKSIIESATACIDTSDGLLADLEKMLRASKCGAIIQLDDIPITSDINDINAVSYTHLTLP
;
A
#
# COMPACT_ATOMS: atom_id res chain seq x y z
N MET A 1 -29.58 0.07 12.16
CA MET A 1 -28.58 -0.13 11.09
C MET A 1 -28.39 1.23 10.45
N ALA A 2 -27.15 1.65 10.29
CA ALA A 2 -26.85 2.91 9.60
C ALA A 2 -27.23 2.78 8.12
N SER A 3 -27.71 3.88 7.54
CA SER A 3 -27.95 3.99 6.10
C SER A 3 -26.61 4.11 5.36
N GLU A 4 -26.63 3.82 4.07
CA GLU A 4 -25.46 4.01 3.21
C GLU A 4 -24.91 5.44 3.26
N PHE A 5 -25.81 6.44 3.21
CA PHE A 5 -25.42 7.84 3.30
C PHE A 5 -24.74 8.19 4.62
N GLU A 6 -25.26 7.72 5.76
CA GLU A 6 -24.61 7.92 7.07
C GLU A 6 -23.22 7.29 7.15
N LEU A 7 -22.95 6.21 6.39
CA LEU A 7 -21.64 5.60 6.31
C LEU A 7 -20.71 6.39 5.38
N ILE A 8 -21.20 6.88 4.26
CA ILE A 8 -20.44 7.71 3.31
C ILE A 8 -20.02 9.03 3.95
N ASP A 9 -20.89 9.66 4.73
CA ASP A 9 -20.61 10.93 5.43
C ASP A 9 -19.38 10.83 6.36
N LEU A 10 -19.06 9.64 6.87
CA LEU A 10 -17.86 9.44 7.69
C LEU A 10 -16.54 9.63 6.94
N PHE A 11 -16.57 9.57 5.62
CA PHE A 11 -15.41 9.74 4.76
C PHE A 11 -15.34 11.14 4.15
N GLU A 12 -16.37 11.95 4.36
CA GLU A 12 -16.41 13.31 3.80
C GLU A 12 -15.21 14.14 4.29
N GLY A 13 -14.59 14.84 3.37
CA GLY A 13 -13.50 15.77 3.65
C GLY A 13 -12.16 15.11 4.04
N ILE A 14 -12.01 13.79 3.98
CA ILE A 14 -10.70 13.16 4.24
C ILE A 14 -9.67 13.65 3.20
N GLY A 15 -8.61 14.32 3.69
CA GLY A 15 -7.56 14.92 2.87
C GLY A 15 -8.00 16.20 2.14
N SER A 16 -9.09 16.84 2.56
CA SER A 16 -9.59 18.08 1.94
C SER A 16 -8.60 19.25 2.06
N GLU A 17 -7.78 19.28 3.09
CA GLU A 17 -6.71 20.25 3.27
C GLU A 17 -5.64 20.21 2.16
N TYR A 18 -5.56 19.08 1.44
CA TYR A 18 -4.62 18.87 0.34
C TYR A 18 -5.24 19.01 -1.06
N TYR A 19 -6.55 19.30 -1.18
CA TYR A 19 -7.25 19.36 -2.47
C TYR A 19 -6.55 20.27 -3.48
N LYS A 20 -6.18 21.47 -3.06
CA LYS A 20 -5.49 22.43 -3.93
C LYS A 20 -4.15 21.92 -4.42
N GLU A 21 -3.34 21.34 -3.54
CA GLU A 21 -2.02 20.78 -3.86
C GLU A 21 -2.14 19.55 -4.76
N ASN A 22 -3.19 18.77 -4.56
CA ASN A 22 -3.46 17.55 -5.29
C ASN A 22 -4.29 17.78 -6.58
N GLY A 23 -4.57 19.01 -6.94
CA GLY A 23 -5.27 19.35 -8.19
C GLY A 23 -6.76 18.98 -8.19
N VAL A 24 -7.39 18.81 -7.02
CA VAL A 24 -8.82 18.54 -6.92
C VAL A 24 -9.60 19.82 -7.21
N ILE A 25 -10.34 19.84 -8.31
CA ILE A 25 -11.17 20.96 -8.76
C ILE A 25 -12.59 20.81 -8.21
N ILE A 26 -13.17 19.62 -8.37
CA ILE A 26 -14.46 19.26 -7.79
C ILE A 26 -14.23 18.08 -6.86
N PRO A 27 -14.45 18.25 -5.54
CA PRO A 27 -14.33 17.16 -4.57
C PRO A 27 -15.51 16.18 -4.68
N PRO A 28 -15.49 15.06 -3.91
CA PRO A 28 -16.67 14.20 -3.76
C PRO A 28 -17.92 14.99 -3.32
N GLY A 29 -19.07 14.60 -3.84
CA GLY A 29 -20.36 15.26 -3.57
C GLY A 29 -21.18 15.53 -4.83
N ASP A 30 -20.59 15.43 -6.00
CA ASP A 30 -21.24 15.34 -7.32
C ASP A 30 -21.10 13.90 -7.85
N ASP A 31 -21.67 13.59 -9.01
CA ASP A 31 -21.56 12.26 -9.64
C ASP A 31 -20.11 11.82 -9.84
N CYS A 32 -19.19 12.77 -10.06
CA CYS A 32 -17.76 12.54 -10.20
C CYS A 32 -16.93 13.65 -9.57
N ALA A 33 -15.78 13.30 -8.98
CA ALA A 33 -14.75 14.28 -8.67
C ALA A 33 -13.98 14.69 -9.95
N ILE A 34 -13.50 15.94 -9.99
CA ILE A 34 -12.62 16.41 -11.08
C ILE A 34 -11.25 16.72 -10.50
N ILE A 35 -10.21 16.12 -11.09
CA ILE A 35 -8.81 16.37 -10.76
C ILE A 35 -8.02 16.80 -12.00
N ASP A 36 -7.19 17.83 -11.86
CA ASP A 36 -6.21 18.26 -12.88
C ASP A 36 -4.80 18.09 -12.29
N LEU A 37 -4.09 17.11 -12.77
CA LEU A 37 -2.73 16.83 -12.32
C LEU A 37 -1.65 17.47 -13.22
N SER A 38 -2.04 18.12 -14.32
CA SER A 38 -1.13 18.79 -15.30
C SER A 38 0.00 17.90 -15.81
N GLN A 39 -0.08 16.59 -15.59
CA GLN A 39 0.92 15.56 -15.96
C GLN A 39 0.21 14.23 -16.20
N PRO A 40 0.86 13.29 -16.89
CA PRO A 40 0.33 11.92 -16.99
C PRO A 40 0.05 11.32 -15.62
N ILE A 41 -1.10 10.67 -15.50
CA ILE A 41 -1.52 9.98 -14.28
C ILE A 41 -0.81 8.63 -14.19
N ILE A 42 -0.25 8.35 -13.02
CA ILE A 42 0.28 7.05 -12.64
C ILE A 42 -0.70 6.48 -11.63
N THR A 43 -1.21 5.29 -11.89
CA THR A 43 -2.27 4.69 -11.07
C THR A 43 -2.04 3.21 -10.85
N SER A 44 -2.44 2.71 -9.70
CA SER A 44 -2.54 1.30 -9.36
C SER A 44 -3.86 1.00 -8.66
N VAL A 45 -4.25 -0.28 -8.65
CA VAL A 45 -5.44 -0.80 -7.98
C VAL A 45 -5.05 -2.01 -7.16
N ASP A 46 -5.42 -2.00 -5.88
CA ASP A 46 -5.25 -3.12 -4.98
C ASP A 46 -6.56 -3.53 -4.32
N ALA A 47 -6.74 -4.84 -4.16
CA ALA A 47 -7.85 -5.43 -3.43
C ALA A 47 -7.35 -6.13 -2.16
N SER A 48 -7.95 -5.80 -1.02
CA SER A 48 -7.67 -6.42 0.27
C SER A 48 -8.90 -7.18 0.76
N VAL A 49 -8.82 -8.51 0.78
CA VAL A 49 -9.91 -9.43 1.15
C VAL A 49 -9.66 -9.97 2.55
N ALA A 50 -10.66 -9.93 3.41
CA ALA A 50 -10.61 -10.48 4.76
C ALA A 50 -10.33 -11.99 4.74
N GLY A 51 -9.47 -12.47 5.65
CA GLY A 51 -9.05 -13.87 5.70
C GLY A 51 -8.05 -14.27 4.60
N VAL A 52 -7.71 -13.35 3.68
CA VAL A 52 -6.71 -13.55 2.62
C VAL A 52 -5.54 -12.57 2.79
N HIS A 53 -5.83 -11.28 2.89
CA HIS A 53 -4.82 -10.22 2.95
C HIS A 53 -4.66 -9.61 4.35
N PHE A 54 -5.65 -9.80 5.21
CA PHE A 54 -5.61 -9.40 6.62
C PHE A 54 -6.47 -10.34 7.47
N PRO A 55 -6.12 -10.52 8.77
CA PRO A 55 -6.89 -11.36 9.69
C PRO A 55 -8.33 -10.88 9.87
N LEU A 56 -9.26 -11.82 10.06
CA LEU A 56 -10.70 -11.52 10.24
C LEU A 56 -10.98 -10.68 11.48
N ASP A 57 -10.14 -10.80 12.51
CA ASP A 57 -10.24 -10.13 13.79
C ASP A 57 -9.38 -8.86 13.90
N ALA A 58 -8.73 -8.44 12.81
CA ALA A 58 -8.00 -7.18 12.77
C ALA A 58 -8.96 -5.99 12.97
N ASN A 59 -8.51 -4.95 13.67
CA ASN A 59 -9.34 -3.78 13.87
C ASN A 59 -9.48 -2.97 12.57
N SER A 60 -10.61 -2.30 12.41
CA SER A 60 -10.95 -1.60 11.16
C SER A 60 -10.03 -0.43 10.83
N GLU A 61 -9.43 0.21 11.83
CA GLU A 61 -8.47 1.29 11.65
C GLU A 61 -7.19 0.80 10.96
N ASP A 62 -6.65 -0.34 11.44
CA ASP A 62 -5.47 -0.95 10.83
C ASP A 62 -5.76 -1.57 9.46
N ILE A 63 -6.97 -2.13 9.26
CA ILE A 63 -7.42 -2.62 7.95
C ILE A 63 -7.41 -1.47 6.94
N ALA A 64 -7.99 -0.32 7.29
CA ALA A 64 -8.01 0.86 6.43
C ALA A 64 -6.60 1.32 6.08
N TYR A 65 -5.76 1.54 7.10
CA TYR A 65 -4.38 1.98 6.90
C TYR A 65 -3.62 1.01 5.99
N ARG A 66 -3.66 -0.29 6.31
CA ARG A 66 -2.96 -1.32 5.54
C ARG A 66 -3.41 -1.36 4.08
N SER A 67 -4.72 -1.41 3.83
CA SER A 67 -5.26 -1.51 2.47
C SER A 67 -4.83 -0.33 1.58
N ILE A 68 -4.78 0.87 2.13
CA ILE A 68 -4.33 2.05 1.39
C ILE A 68 -2.79 2.05 1.26
N ALA A 69 -2.06 1.64 2.31
CA ALA A 69 -0.61 1.62 2.30
C ALA A 69 -0.03 0.65 1.27
N VAL A 70 -0.64 -0.53 1.09
CA VAL A 70 -0.16 -1.50 0.08
C VAL A 70 -0.36 -0.96 -1.34
N ALA A 71 -1.49 -0.35 -1.65
CA ALA A 71 -1.72 0.30 -2.94
C ALA A 71 -0.74 1.47 -3.19
N LEU A 72 -0.44 2.28 -2.15
CA LEU A 72 0.54 3.36 -2.24
C LEU A 72 1.97 2.87 -2.45
N SER A 73 2.29 1.62 -2.08
CA SER A 73 3.60 1.01 -2.26
C SER A 73 4.02 0.96 -3.73
N ASP A 74 3.09 0.67 -4.64
CA ASP A 74 3.32 0.69 -6.08
C ASP A 74 3.79 2.06 -6.58
N LEU A 75 3.11 3.13 -6.15
CA LEU A 75 3.51 4.49 -6.51
C LEU A 75 4.88 4.85 -5.92
N ALA A 76 5.16 4.41 -4.69
CA ALA A 76 6.45 4.65 -4.03
C ALA A 76 7.58 3.93 -4.76
N ALA A 77 7.37 2.69 -5.22
CA ALA A 77 8.34 1.93 -6.01
C ALA A 77 8.68 2.61 -7.35
N MET A 78 7.72 3.31 -7.95
CA MET A 78 7.95 4.10 -9.16
C MET A 78 8.56 5.48 -8.90
N GLY A 79 8.82 5.85 -7.64
CA GLY A 79 9.38 7.16 -7.27
C GLY A 79 8.40 8.32 -7.49
N CYS A 80 7.11 8.08 -7.45
CA CYS A 80 6.06 9.04 -7.75
C CYS A 80 5.76 10.00 -6.59
N ASN A 81 5.07 11.11 -6.92
CA ASN A 81 4.34 11.92 -5.94
C ASN A 81 2.93 11.36 -5.81
N PRO A 82 2.52 10.84 -4.65
CA PRO A 82 1.12 10.46 -4.44
C PRO A 82 0.25 11.73 -4.44
N ARG A 83 -1.00 11.63 -4.93
CA ARG A 83 -1.93 12.75 -5.03
C ARG A 83 -3.27 12.45 -4.41
N ALA A 84 -3.88 11.37 -4.84
CA ALA A 84 -5.24 11.06 -4.44
C ALA A 84 -5.47 9.54 -4.40
N PHE A 85 -6.59 9.14 -3.85
CA PHE A 85 -7.08 7.77 -3.90
C PHE A 85 -8.60 7.73 -3.95
N SER A 86 -9.12 6.62 -4.46
CA SER A 86 -10.53 6.24 -4.37
C SER A 86 -10.65 4.94 -3.58
N LEU A 87 -11.75 4.76 -2.85
CA LEU A 87 -11.92 3.70 -1.88
C LEU A 87 -13.29 3.05 -2.01
N SER A 88 -13.35 1.77 -2.35
CA SER A 88 -14.59 0.99 -2.30
C SER A 88 -14.53 -0.02 -1.15
N VAL A 89 -15.52 0.05 -0.26
CA VAL A 89 -15.62 -0.79 0.94
C VAL A 89 -16.83 -1.68 0.84
N THR A 90 -16.61 -2.99 0.73
CA THR A 90 -17.66 -3.99 0.87
C THR A 90 -17.56 -4.62 2.25
N SER A 91 -18.66 -4.59 3.02
CA SER A 91 -18.72 -5.15 4.38
C SER A 91 -19.97 -5.99 4.58
N PRO A 92 -19.91 -7.09 5.34
CA PRO A 92 -21.11 -7.90 5.64
C PRO A 92 -22.11 -7.18 6.53
N GLU A 93 -21.65 -6.19 7.29
CA GLU A 93 -22.46 -5.46 8.28
C GLU A 93 -22.34 -3.95 8.11
N THR A 94 -23.42 -3.23 8.41
CA THR A 94 -23.47 -1.76 8.46
C THR A 94 -23.28 -1.27 9.91
N ASN A 95 -22.16 -1.68 10.53
CA ASN A 95 -21.80 -1.27 11.88
C ASN A 95 -21.12 0.10 11.85
N ILE A 96 -21.82 1.13 12.32
CA ILE A 96 -21.35 2.51 12.30
C ILE A 96 -20.03 2.71 13.07
N ASP A 97 -19.80 1.98 14.16
CA ASP A 97 -18.58 2.13 14.96
C ASP A 97 -17.37 1.49 14.25
N TRP A 98 -17.60 0.42 13.49
CA TRP A 98 -16.59 -0.16 12.63
C TRP A 98 -16.16 0.85 11.55
N TYR A 99 -17.13 1.49 10.88
CA TYR A 99 -16.85 2.49 9.84
C TYR A 99 -16.20 3.76 10.39
N LYS A 100 -16.59 4.24 11.58
CA LYS A 100 -15.92 5.35 12.25
C LYS A 100 -14.43 5.09 12.47
N ARG A 101 -14.09 3.89 12.97
CA ARG A 101 -12.68 3.50 13.15
C ARG A 101 -11.96 3.31 11.81
N PHE A 102 -12.63 2.74 10.83
CA PHE A 102 -12.09 2.62 9.47
C PHE A 102 -11.77 4.00 8.87
N ALA A 103 -12.66 4.97 9.03
CA ALA A 103 -12.44 6.36 8.59
C ALA A 103 -11.24 7.01 9.33
N LEU A 104 -11.01 6.71 10.62
CA LEU A 104 -9.83 7.18 11.34
C LEU A 104 -8.53 6.66 10.72
N GLY A 105 -8.44 5.36 10.40
CA GLY A 105 -7.28 4.78 9.73
C GLY A 105 -7.08 5.35 8.31
N THR A 106 -8.18 5.59 7.59
CA THR A 106 -8.16 6.26 6.29
C THR A 106 -7.62 7.69 6.41
N LYS A 107 -8.04 8.42 7.42
CA LYS A 107 -7.56 9.79 7.70
C LYS A 107 -6.08 9.79 8.10
N GLU A 108 -5.66 8.88 8.98
CA GLU A 108 -4.26 8.76 9.40
C GLU A 108 -3.30 8.66 8.20
N ILE A 109 -3.62 7.78 7.24
CA ILE A 109 -2.75 7.59 6.08
C ILE A 109 -2.86 8.74 5.07
N ALA A 110 -4.04 9.33 4.91
CA ALA A 110 -4.24 10.50 4.05
C ALA A 110 -3.40 11.70 4.54
N GLU A 111 -3.42 11.99 5.83
CA GLU A 111 -2.61 13.04 6.47
C GLU A 111 -1.11 12.74 6.34
N LYS A 112 -0.70 11.50 6.62
CA LYS A 112 0.71 11.10 6.57
C LYS A 112 1.35 11.30 5.21
N TYR A 113 0.63 10.99 4.14
CA TYR A 113 1.15 11.10 2.77
C TYR A 113 0.59 12.31 2.00
N LYS A 114 -0.21 13.16 2.65
CA LYS A 114 -0.82 14.37 2.10
C LYS A 114 -1.61 14.08 0.83
N ILE A 115 -2.42 13.03 0.87
CA ILE A 115 -3.27 12.59 -0.24
C ILE A 115 -4.74 12.85 0.04
N SER A 116 -5.53 12.96 -1.02
CA SER A 116 -6.95 13.29 -0.94
C SER A 116 -7.81 12.09 -1.32
N LEU A 117 -8.84 11.79 -0.53
CA LEU A 117 -9.91 10.90 -0.95
C LEU A 117 -10.80 11.63 -1.94
N ILE A 118 -10.93 11.11 -3.15
CA ILE A 118 -11.64 11.75 -4.26
C ILE A 118 -12.86 10.98 -4.77
N GLY A 119 -13.23 9.90 -4.11
CA GLY A 119 -14.42 9.12 -4.42
C GLY A 119 -14.37 7.73 -3.83
N GLY A 120 -15.48 7.03 -3.97
CA GLY A 120 -15.57 5.67 -3.46
C GLY A 120 -16.99 5.16 -3.44
N ASP A 121 -17.15 3.99 -2.81
CA ASP A 121 -18.43 3.30 -2.69
C ASP A 121 -18.47 2.50 -1.39
N VAL A 122 -19.66 2.36 -0.82
CA VAL A 122 -19.92 1.52 0.35
C VAL A 122 -21.02 0.53 0.03
N THR A 123 -20.69 -0.75 0.04
CA THR A 123 -21.62 -1.81 -0.37
C THR A 123 -21.69 -2.93 0.65
N LYS A 124 -22.82 -3.63 0.71
CA LYS A 124 -22.98 -4.81 1.56
C LYS A 124 -22.55 -6.08 0.83
N GLY A 125 -21.68 -6.86 1.46
CA GLY A 125 -21.19 -8.14 0.91
C GLY A 125 -20.03 -8.72 1.72
N PRO A 126 -19.33 -9.74 1.22
CA PRO A 126 -18.12 -10.25 1.86
C PRO A 126 -17.06 -9.15 2.00
N MET A 127 -16.38 -9.09 3.15
CA MET A 127 -15.44 -8.03 3.47
C MET A 127 -14.31 -7.95 2.44
N ASN A 128 -14.30 -6.83 1.70
CA ASN A 128 -13.31 -6.52 0.68
C ASN A 128 -13.13 -5.01 0.56
N ILE A 129 -11.88 -4.59 0.52
CA ILE A 129 -11.47 -3.19 0.39
C ILE A 129 -10.73 -3.04 -0.94
N ASN A 130 -11.22 -2.22 -1.84
CA ASN A 130 -10.52 -1.89 -3.08
C ASN A 130 -10.04 -0.45 -3.01
N VAL A 131 -8.78 -0.25 -3.33
CA VAL A 131 -8.14 1.06 -3.32
C VAL A 131 -7.56 1.34 -4.71
N ILE A 132 -7.91 2.48 -5.27
CA ILE A 132 -7.29 3.01 -6.49
C ILE A 132 -6.46 4.21 -6.07
N VAL A 133 -5.17 4.21 -6.41
CA VAL A 133 -4.26 5.31 -6.07
C VAL A 133 -3.86 6.08 -7.34
N TYR A 134 -3.70 7.38 -7.18
CA TYR A 134 -3.32 8.30 -8.26
C TYR A 134 -2.09 9.10 -7.86
N GLY A 135 -1.13 9.17 -8.75
CA GLY A 135 0.11 9.92 -8.56
C GLY A 135 0.61 10.57 -9.84
N THR A 136 1.68 11.33 -9.71
CA THR A 136 2.40 11.96 -10.83
C THR A 136 3.89 11.64 -10.75
N ALA A 137 4.58 11.75 -11.87
CA ALA A 137 6.03 11.57 -11.91
C ALA A 137 6.74 12.59 -11.02
N TYR A 138 7.83 12.17 -10.36
CA TYR A 138 8.74 13.09 -9.69
C TYR A 138 9.82 13.56 -10.67
N LYS A 139 9.99 14.87 -10.83
CA LYS A 139 10.92 15.48 -11.83
C LYS A 139 10.74 14.91 -13.24
N SER A 140 9.50 14.61 -13.64
CA SER A 140 9.16 13.99 -14.92
C SER A 140 9.82 12.62 -15.18
N LYS A 141 10.21 11.91 -14.12
CA LYS A 141 10.83 10.57 -14.17
C LYS A 141 10.02 9.58 -13.36
N VAL A 142 10.13 8.31 -13.73
CA VAL A 142 9.59 7.15 -13.01
C VAL A 142 10.58 6.01 -13.08
N LEU A 143 10.62 5.21 -12.02
CA LEU A 143 11.34 3.93 -12.02
C LEU A 143 10.44 2.83 -12.56
N LYS A 144 11.01 1.90 -13.30
CA LYS A 144 10.28 0.76 -13.88
C LYS A 144 10.93 -0.55 -13.47
N ARG A 145 10.19 -1.64 -13.57
CA ARG A 145 10.71 -2.99 -13.35
C ARG A 145 11.63 -3.47 -14.47
N SER A 146 11.53 -2.90 -15.66
CA SER A 146 12.10 -3.40 -16.92
C SER A 146 13.42 -2.77 -17.35
N GLU A 147 14.09 -2.04 -16.48
CA GLU A 147 15.29 -1.27 -16.85
C GLU A 147 16.55 -1.71 -16.10
N ALA A 148 16.52 -2.82 -15.33
CA ALA A 148 17.70 -3.38 -14.68
C ALA A 148 18.70 -3.92 -15.72
N LYS A 149 20.00 -3.77 -15.43
CA LYS A 149 21.10 -4.11 -16.34
C LYS A 149 22.06 -5.08 -15.67
N VAL A 150 22.75 -5.87 -16.49
CA VAL A 150 23.85 -6.71 -16.01
C VAL A 150 24.95 -5.82 -15.41
N GLY A 151 25.35 -6.14 -14.18
CA GLY A 151 26.31 -5.36 -13.41
C GLY A 151 25.69 -4.43 -12.38
N ASP A 152 24.37 -4.27 -12.36
CA ASP A 152 23.68 -3.52 -11.31
C ASP A 152 23.75 -4.25 -9.96
N PHE A 153 23.81 -3.49 -8.88
CA PHE A 153 23.67 -4.03 -7.53
C PHE A 153 22.20 -4.17 -7.15
N ILE A 154 21.87 -5.27 -6.50
CA ILE A 154 20.54 -5.48 -5.93
C ILE A 154 20.52 -4.87 -4.53
N CYS A 155 19.62 -3.92 -4.30
CA CYS A 155 19.48 -3.23 -3.03
C CYS A 155 18.06 -3.43 -2.50
N ILE A 156 17.91 -3.51 -1.19
CA ILE A 156 16.62 -3.54 -0.50
C ILE A 156 16.51 -2.41 0.53
N SER A 157 15.30 -1.92 0.74
CA SER A 157 15.06 -0.71 1.55
C SER A 157 15.06 -0.94 3.05
N SER A 158 14.97 -2.19 3.50
CA SER A 158 14.93 -2.57 4.92
C SER A 158 15.16 -4.07 5.10
N GLN A 159 15.22 -4.52 6.34
CA GLN A 159 15.24 -5.96 6.63
C GLN A 159 13.98 -6.65 6.12
N VAL A 160 14.14 -7.82 5.53
CA VAL A 160 13.04 -8.68 5.07
C VAL A 160 12.52 -9.60 6.17
N GLY A 161 11.29 -10.09 6.00
CA GLY A 161 10.66 -11.05 6.90
C GLY A 161 9.87 -10.44 8.06
N ARG A 162 9.97 -9.13 8.32
CA ARG A 162 9.30 -8.46 9.45
C ARG A 162 7.78 -8.61 9.40
N ALA A 163 7.15 -8.36 8.25
CA ALA A 163 5.70 -8.51 8.09
C ALA A 163 5.25 -9.98 8.20
N ALA A 164 6.03 -10.93 7.66
CA ALA A 164 5.77 -12.35 7.80
C ALA A 164 5.78 -12.79 9.26
N LYS A 165 6.79 -12.35 10.02
CA LYS A 165 6.86 -12.59 11.46
C LYS A 165 5.66 -11.98 12.19
N GLY A 166 5.28 -10.74 11.82
CA GLY A 166 4.11 -10.07 12.40
C GLY A 166 2.82 -10.86 12.22
N LEU A 167 2.57 -11.37 11.01
CA LEU A 167 1.41 -12.23 10.78
C LEU A 167 1.50 -13.54 11.58
N SER A 168 2.66 -14.19 11.62
CA SER A 168 2.87 -15.41 12.41
C SER A 168 2.61 -15.18 13.90
N GLU A 169 3.06 -14.06 14.45
CA GLU A 169 2.80 -13.68 15.84
C GLU A 169 1.32 -13.39 16.07
N TRP A 170 0.65 -12.68 15.15
CA TRP A 170 -0.81 -12.47 15.23
C TRP A 170 -1.56 -13.79 15.31
N LEU A 171 -1.28 -14.71 14.39
CA LEU A 171 -1.93 -16.03 14.32
C LEU A 171 -1.65 -16.90 15.57
N SER A 172 -0.54 -16.65 16.27
CA SER A 172 -0.22 -17.30 17.56
C SER A 172 -0.84 -16.61 18.78
N GLY A 173 -1.58 -15.51 18.58
CA GLY A 173 -2.24 -14.74 19.63
C GLY A 173 -1.40 -13.59 20.23
N ASN A 174 -0.17 -13.37 19.77
CA ASN A 174 0.63 -12.22 20.16
C ASN A 174 0.33 -11.02 19.24
N THR A 175 -0.66 -10.22 19.59
CA THR A 175 -1.15 -9.11 18.74
C THR A 175 -0.49 -7.75 19.01
N ASN A 176 0.46 -7.65 19.96
CA ASN A 176 1.02 -6.36 20.41
C ASN A 176 2.51 -6.18 20.10
N SER A 177 3.08 -6.99 19.22
CA SER A 177 4.51 -6.89 18.90
C SER A 177 4.80 -5.79 17.88
N ILE A 178 6.07 -5.38 17.80
CA ILE A 178 6.55 -4.46 16.76
C ILE A 178 6.38 -5.06 15.36
N PHE A 179 6.49 -6.37 15.21
CA PHE A 179 6.33 -7.05 13.93
C PHE A 179 4.89 -7.09 13.46
N VAL A 180 3.93 -7.25 14.41
CA VAL A 180 2.50 -7.12 14.12
C VAL A 180 2.17 -5.71 13.63
N ARG A 181 2.76 -4.70 14.25
CA ARG A 181 2.62 -3.31 13.78
C ARG A 181 3.18 -3.13 12.36
N ASP A 182 4.36 -3.69 12.06
CA ASP A 182 4.95 -3.61 10.72
C ASP A 182 4.09 -4.33 9.66
N TYR A 183 3.41 -5.41 10.05
CA TYR A 183 2.45 -6.09 9.20
C TYR A 183 1.20 -5.26 8.95
N LEU A 184 0.58 -4.71 10.01
CA LEU A 184 -0.69 -3.97 9.93
C LEU A 184 -0.52 -2.53 9.40
N LYS A 185 0.63 -1.89 9.68
CA LYS A 185 0.91 -0.51 9.25
C LYS A 185 2.20 -0.43 8.42
N PRO A 186 2.23 -1.05 7.22
CA PRO A 186 3.38 -0.94 6.33
C PRO A 186 3.62 0.51 5.92
N ILE A 187 4.87 0.84 5.60
CA ILE A 187 5.30 2.21 5.31
C ILE A 187 5.73 2.31 3.84
N PRO A 188 4.88 2.82 2.92
CA PRO A 188 5.28 3.18 1.57
C PRO A 188 6.49 4.12 1.56
N LYS A 189 7.55 3.76 0.85
CA LYS A 189 8.87 4.42 0.91
C LYS A 189 9.02 5.54 -0.12
N PHE A 190 8.09 6.51 -0.16
CA PHE A 190 8.09 7.60 -1.13
C PHE A 190 9.38 8.41 -1.14
N GLU A 191 9.91 8.79 0.02
CA GLU A 191 11.14 9.59 0.09
C GLU A 191 12.35 8.82 -0.44
N LEU A 192 12.41 7.51 -0.18
CA LEU A 192 13.44 6.66 -0.75
C LEU A 192 13.28 6.57 -2.28
N GLY A 193 12.08 6.25 -2.79
CA GLY A 193 11.81 6.18 -4.22
C GLY A 193 12.23 7.46 -4.96
N LYS A 194 11.89 8.62 -4.41
CA LYS A 194 12.31 9.92 -4.96
C LYS A 194 13.82 10.14 -4.88
N SER A 195 14.46 9.72 -3.79
CA SER A 195 15.91 9.92 -3.61
C SER A 195 16.77 9.11 -4.57
N ILE A 196 16.29 7.92 -4.95
CA ILE A 196 17.02 7.02 -5.85
C ILE A 196 16.66 7.20 -7.33
N ILE A 197 15.71 8.10 -7.67
CA ILE A 197 15.19 8.26 -9.05
C ILE A 197 16.26 8.58 -10.10
N GLU A 198 17.37 9.18 -9.69
CA GLU A 198 18.47 9.53 -10.59
C GLU A 198 19.57 8.44 -10.64
N SER A 199 19.61 7.53 -9.68
CA SER A 199 20.70 6.56 -9.52
C SER A 199 20.26 5.11 -9.72
N ALA A 200 19.00 4.77 -9.42
CA ALA A 200 18.49 3.43 -9.66
C ALA A 200 18.10 3.25 -11.12
N THR A 201 18.43 2.09 -11.68
CA THR A 201 18.05 1.68 -13.04
C THR A 201 16.66 1.06 -13.08
N ALA A 202 16.30 0.27 -12.06
CA ALA A 202 14.99 -0.34 -11.93
C ALA A 202 14.55 -0.38 -10.47
N CYS A 203 13.24 -0.47 -10.25
CA CYS A 203 12.66 -0.62 -8.93
C CYS A 203 11.36 -1.43 -9.00
N ILE A 204 11.06 -2.15 -7.93
CA ILE A 204 9.82 -2.86 -7.66
C ILE A 204 9.55 -2.76 -6.16
N ASP A 205 8.31 -2.69 -5.75
CA ASP A 205 7.97 -2.92 -4.34
C ASP A 205 8.04 -4.42 -4.02
N THR A 206 8.10 -4.75 -2.74
CA THR A 206 8.14 -6.14 -2.29
C THR A 206 6.80 -6.48 -1.65
N SER A 207 5.96 -7.22 -2.39
CA SER A 207 4.61 -7.61 -1.99
C SER A 207 4.46 -9.13 -1.82
N ASP A 208 4.96 -9.93 -2.75
CA ASP A 208 4.88 -11.40 -2.71
C ASP A 208 6.12 -12.05 -2.08
N GLY A 209 7.12 -11.25 -1.77
CA GLY A 209 8.38 -11.67 -1.18
C GLY A 209 9.59 -11.32 -2.05
N LEU A 210 10.75 -11.17 -1.41
CA LEU A 210 11.97 -10.71 -2.05
C LEU A 210 12.29 -11.47 -3.33
N LEU A 211 12.27 -12.80 -3.29
CA LEU A 211 12.66 -13.62 -4.43
C LEU A 211 11.63 -13.59 -5.56
N ALA A 212 10.33 -13.65 -5.21
CA ALA A 212 9.25 -13.61 -6.18
C ALA A 212 9.20 -12.27 -6.92
N ASP A 213 9.33 -11.17 -6.20
CA ASP A 213 9.29 -9.84 -6.80
C ASP A 213 10.56 -9.51 -7.58
N LEU A 214 11.73 -9.96 -7.10
CA LEU A 214 12.96 -9.88 -7.87
C LEU A 214 12.85 -10.66 -9.18
N GLU A 215 12.27 -11.88 -9.18
CA GLU A 215 12.05 -12.64 -10.40
C GLU A 215 11.19 -11.88 -11.42
N LYS A 216 10.13 -11.20 -10.97
CA LYS A 216 9.29 -10.34 -11.83
C LYS A 216 10.12 -9.22 -12.47
N MET A 217 10.98 -8.57 -11.70
CA MET A 217 11.88 -7.52 -12.19
C MET A 217 12.88 -8.07 -13.21
N LEU A 218 13.52 -9.20 -12.91
CA LEU A 218 14.50 -9.83 -13.79
C LEU A 218 13.88 -10.27 -15.12
N ARG A 219 12.68 -10.86 -15.08
CA ARG A 219 11.92 -11.22 -16.29
C ARG A 219 11.59 -9.98 -17.13
N ALA A 220 11.11 -8.90 -16.49
CA ALA A 220 10.81 -7.66 -17.18
C ALA A 220 12.05 -7.01 -17.81
N SER A 221 13.20 -7.11 -17.14
CA SER A 221 14.48 -6.57 -17.58
C SER A 221 15.28 -7.52 -18.51
N LYS A 222 14.82 -8.76 -18.68
CA LYS A 222 15.46 -9.80 -19.50
C LYS A 222 16.92 -10.09 -19.08
N CYS A 223 17.17 -10.13 -17.78
CA CYS A 223 18.47 -10.45 -17.20
C CYS A 223 18.32 -11.45 -16.06
N GLY A 224 19.44 -11.98 -15.58
CA GLY A 224 19.52 -12.85 -14.40
C GLY A 224 20.17 -12.13 -13.23
N ALA A 225 20.14 -12.76 -12.05
CA ALA A 225 20.82 -12.26 -10.86
C ALA A 225 21.52 -13.41 -10.10
N ILE A 226 22.54 -13.04 -9.35
CA ILE A 226 23.20 -13.90 -8.36
C ILE A 226 22.92 -13.26 -7.00
N ILE A 227 22.36 -14.03 -6.07
CA ILE A 227 22.08 -13.59 -4.71
C ILE A 227 22.93 -14.43 -3.75
N GLN A 228 23.71 -13.76 -2.93
CA GLN A 228 24.38 -14.38 -1.80
C GLN A 228 23.38 -14.37 -0.63
N LEU A 229 22.96 -15.55 -0.18
CA LEU A 229 21.92 -15.65 0.86
C LEU A 229 22.34 -15.00 2.19
N ASP A 230 23.63 -15.09 2.51
CA ASP A 230 24.21 -14.52 3.73
C ASP A 230 24.22 -12.97 3.71
N ASP A 231 24.11 -12.35 2.55
CA ASP A 231 24.06 -10.90 2.38
C ASP A 231 22.64 -10.33 2.51
N ILE A 232 21.60 -11.19 2.56
CA ILE A 232 20.23 -10.73 2.72
C ILE A 232 20.02 -10.25 4.15
N PRO A 233 19.70 -8.97 4.38
CA PRO A 233 19.45 -8.46 5.72
C PRO A 233 18.09 -8.97 6.24
N ILE A 234 18.14 -10.05 6.97
CA ILE A 234 17.01 -10.68 7.66
C ILE A 234 16.97 -10.14 9.09
N THR A 235 15.77 -9.93 9.64
CA THR A 235 15.67 -9.59 11.07
C THR A 235 16.17 -10.73 11.93
N SER A 236 16.99 -10.43 12.95
CA SER A 236 17.73 -11.42 13.78
C SER A 236 16.86 -12.46 14.48
N ASP A 237 15.58 -12.21 14.57
CA ASP A 237 14.61 -13.09 15.22
C ASP A 237 13.92 -14.07 14.26
N ILE A 238 14.36 -14.15 13.01
CA ILE A 238 13.83 -15.07 12.01
C ILE A 238 14.93 -16.08 11.67
N ASN A 239 14.75 -17.31 12.14
CA ASN A 239 15.69 -18.40 11.86
C ASN A 239 15.35 -19.20 10.60
N ASP A 240 14.28 -18.83 9.88
CA ASP A 240 13.80 -19.58 8.71
C ASP A 240 13.91 -18.74 7.45
N ILE A 241 14.73 -19.17 6.52
CA ILE A 241 14.92 -18.55 5.20
C ILE A 241 13.61 -18.53 4.38
N ASN A 242 12.66 -19.42 4.67
CA ASN A 242 11.36 -19.42 4.02
C ASN A 242 10.56 -18.15 4.37
N ALA A 243 10.82 -17.51 5.52
CA ALA A 243 10.22 -16.22 5.87
C ALA A 243 10.67 -15.07 4.97
N VAL A 244 11.78 -15.23 4.24
CA VAL A 244 12.28 -14.24 3.27
C VAL A 244 11.42 -14.21 1.99
N SER A 245 10.67 -15.27 1.74
CA SER A 245 9.82 -15.40 0.56
C SER A 245 8.51 -14.60 0.66
N TYR A 246 8.14 -14.11 1.85
CA TYR A 246 6.82 -13.52 2.07
C TYR A 246 6.95 -12.20 2.84
N THR A 247 6.78 -11.08 2.18
CA THR A 247 6.71 -9.76 2.83
C THR A 247 5.30 -9.20 2.92
N HIS A 248 4.41 -9.59 2.00
CA HIS A 248 2.95 -9.40 2.11
C HIS A 248 2.32 -10.78 1.99
N LEU A 249 1.68 -11.23 3.04
CA LEU A 249 1.09 -12.56 3.05
C LEU A 249 -0.35 -12.51 2.60
N THR A 250 -0.63 -13.25 1.54
CA THR A 250 -1.89 -13.95 1.46
C THR A 250 -1.91 -14.97 2.60
N LEU A 251 -2.98 -15.01 3.39
CA LEU A 251 -3.18 -16.08 4.36
C LEU A 251 -3.28 -17.41 3.61
N PRO A 252 -2.70 -18.51 4.13
CA PRO A 252 -2.76 -19.82 3.48
C PRO A 252 -4.18 -20.34 3.31
#